data_e7f4e810f91a4450292e7d76119f7fce
#
_entry.id   e7f4e810f91a4450292e7d76119f7fce
#
_cell.length_a   1.000
_cell.length_b   1.000
_cell.length_c   1.000
_cell.angle_alpha   90.00
_cell.angle_beta   90.00
_cell.angle_gamma   90.00
#
_symmetry.space_group_name_H-M   'P 1'
#
loop_
_entity.id
_entity.type
_entity.pdbx_description
1 polymer ?
#
loop_
_entity_poly.entity_id
_entity_poly.type
_entity_poly.pdbx_seq_one_letter_code
_entity_poly.pdbx_strand_id
1 'polypeptide(L)'
;MKLKKLMIGLFTGLAVTLTAMFGKFHHTHSLAENVVTETDQVTYSGNSIVDALAPMATYESDNASAGTILGVLNDGAGQNYGPYSLTENYTMHDFLVYLSEKYPEFYARLQSPINSDDFNANWQQIGSENESKFKQAQAEFIFNRTIVPAITKLKTDTGVDLIDGTHSIGAVGMFASLIHNGGYLWYNQIKLAADELNQTHDDNKFIEAIGGYVRDNYSGNYAHGIKNRYTKQVLYEQKRTKLFKNN
;
A
#
# COMPACT_ATOMS: atom_id res chain seq x y z
N MET A 1 -28.31 -16.10 33.17
CA MET A 1 -28.21 -14.75 32.59
C MET A 1 -26.89 -14.06 32.95
N LYS A 2 -25.75 -14.78 33.08
CA LYS A 2 -24.43 -14.23 33.44
C LYS A 2 -23.29 -14.52 32.46
N LEU A 3 -23.55 -15.28 31.37
CA LEU A 3 -22.51 -15.65 30.38
C LEU A 3 -22.36 -14.67 29.20
N LYS A 4 -23.35 -13.82 28.92
CA LYS A 4 -23.29 -12.85 27.79
C LYS A 4 -22.46 -11.60 28.06
N LYS A 5 -22.14 -11.27 29.31
CA LYS A 5 -21.33 -10.08 29.64
C LYS A 5 -19.81 -10.31 29.64
N LEU A 6 -19.37 -11.58 29.64
CA LEU A 6 -17.93 -11.92 29.66
C LEU A 6 -17.30 -11.94 28.24
N MET A 7 -18.10 -12.12 27.20
CA MET A 7 -17.59 -12.16 25.82
C MET A 7 -17.37 -10.79 25.18
N ILE A 8 -17.98 -9.74 25.68
CA ILE A 8 -17.82 -8.38 25.11
C ILE A 8 -16.50 -7.71 25.57
N GLY A 9 -15.96 -8.10 26.71
CA GLY A 9 -14.70 -7.55 27.22
C GLY A 9 -13.42 -8.13 26.59
N LEU A 10 -13.49 -9.31 25.96
CA LEU A 10 -12.32 -9.94 25.30
C LEU A 10 -12.11 -9.44 23.85
N PHE A 11 -13.17 -8.92 23.21
CA PHE A 11 -13.10 -8.48 21.82
C PHE A 11 -12.40 -7.12 21.63
N THR A 12 -12.42 -6.26 22.67
CA THR A 12 -11.77 -4.94 22.58
C THR A 12 -10.26 -4.99 22.83
N GLY A 13 -9.75 -6.02 23.51
CA GLY A 13 -8.32 -6.12 23.82
C GLY A 13 -7.46 -6.65 22.65
N LEU A 14 -8.03 -7.48 21.78
CA LEU A 14 -7.25 -8.10 20.69
C LEU A 14 -7.20 -7.23 19.44
N ALA A 15 -8.24 -6.44 19.17
CA ALA A 15 -8.24 -5.47 18.09
C ALA A 15 -7.19 -4.36 18.32
N VAL A 16 -7.09 -3.88 19.59
CA VAL A 16 -6.10 -2.86 19.99
C VAL A 16 -4.66 -3.37 19.85
N THR A 17 -4.39 -4.65 20.09
CA THR A 17 -3.03 -5.19 19.96
C THR A 17 -2.59 -5.38 18.51
N LEU A 18 -3.48 -5.70 17.58
CA LEU A 18 -3.14 -5.81 16.17
C LEU A 18 -2.90 -4.42 15.55
N THR A 19 -3.76 -3.45 15.88
CA THR A 19 -3.64 -2.06 15.40
C THR A 19 -2.40 -1.37 15.98
N ALA A 20 -2.05 -1.64 17.26
CA ALA A 20 -0.82 -1.14 17.87
C ALA A 20 0.45 -1.73 17.21
N MET A 21 0.39 -2.96 16.65
CA MET A 21 1.49 -3.49 15.85
C MET A 21 1.62 -2.77 14.50
N PHE A 22 0.53 -2.46 13.82
CA PHE A 22 0.57 -1.70 12.57
C PHE A 22 1.06 -0.26 12.80
N GLY A 23 0.59 0.42 13.83
CA GLY A 23 1.04 1.77 14.18
C GLY A 23 2.52 1.84 14.59
N LYS A 24 3.05 0.84 15.28
CA LYS A 24 4.47 0.79 15.66
C LYS A 24 5.41 0.52 14.49
N PHE A 25 4.98 -0.24 13.48
CA PHE A 25 5.80 -0.48 12.28
C PHE A 25 5.95 0.76 11.40
N HIS A 26 4.95 1.64 11.36
CA HIS A 26 5.07 2.91 10.64
C HIS A 26 5.99 3.91 11.35
N HIS A 27 6.12 3.84 12.67
CA HIS A 27 6.95 4.80 13.43
C HIS A 27 8.45 4.46 13.45
N THR A 28 8.84 3.21 13.21
CA THR A 28 10.26 2.81 13.22
C THR A 28 10.98 3.08 11.90
N HIS A 29 10.27 3.44 10.82
CA HIS A 29 10.90 3.78 9.54
C HIS A 29 11.27 5.26 9.38
N SER A 30 10.89 6.14 10.31
CA SER A 30 11.27 7.56 10.26
C SER A 30 12.70 7.84 10.76
N LEU A 31 13.42 6.83 11.23
CA LEU A 31 14.79 6.97 11.76
C LEU A 31 15.88 6.31 10.90
N ALA A 32 15.59 5.94 9.66
CA ALA A 32 16.64 5.65 8.70
C ALA A 32 17.08 6.97 8.07
N GLU A 33 17.80 7.78 8.85
CA GLU A 33 18.61 8.87 8.29
C GLU A 33 19.67 8.31 7.34
N ASN A 34 19.54 8.76 6.08
CA ASN A 34 20.65 9.10 5.21
C ASN A 34 21.74 8.06 4.91
N VAL A 35 21.62 7.41 3.81
CA VAL A 35 22.58 7.56 2.71
C VAL A 35 21.78 7.41 1.41
N VAL A 36 21.18 8.47 0.91
CA VAL A 36 20.86 8.57 -0.52
C VAL A 36 22.16 9.00 -1.19
N THR A 37 23.00 8.02 -1.53
CA THR A 37 23.92 8.23 -2.65
C THR A 37 23.05 8.49 -3.87
N GLU A 38 23.43 9.48 -4.67
CA GLU A 38 22.89 9.74 -6.02
C GLU A 38 22.90 8.42 -6.82
N THR A 39 21.86 7.60 -6.65
CA THR A 39 21.57 6.49 -7.54
C THR A 39 20.63 7.05 -8.59
N ASP A 40 20.96 6.83 -9.85
CA ASP A 40 20.14 7.11 -11.02
C ASP A 40 18.67 6.95 -10.65
N GLN A 41 17.93 8.05 -10.62
CA GLN A 41 16.48 8.01 -10.36
C GLN A 41 15.83 7.32 -11.55
N VAL A 42 15.59 6.03 -11.41
CA VAL A 42 14.79 5.28 -12.36
C VAL A 42 13.38 5.86 -12.33
N THR A 43 13.01 6.57 -13.39
CA THR A 43 11.67 7.17 -13.51
C THR A 43 10.72 6.11 -14.03
N TYR A 44 9.82 5.65 -13.16
CA TYR A 44 8.74 4.74 -13.55
C TYR A 44 7.63 5.50 -14.27
N SER A 45 7.04 4.89 -15.28
CA SER A 45 5.86 5.48 -15.93
C SER A 45 4.71 5.55 -14.93
N GLY A 46 4.13 6.75 -14.75
CA GLY A 46 3.01 6.95 -13.84
C GLY A 46 1.84 6.00 -14.08
N ASN A 47 1.61 5.60 -15.34
CA ASN A 47 0.62 4.60 -15.69
C ASN A 47 0.97 3.19 -15.16
N SER A 48 2.24 2.78 -15.21
CA SER A 48 2.66 1.48 -14.67
C SER A 48 2.50 1.40 -13.16
N ILE A 49 2.77 2.49 -12.44
CA ILE A 49 2.56 2.57 -10.98
C ILE A 49 1.06 2.51 -10.65
N VAL A 50 0.24 3.33 -11.29
CA VAL A 50 -1.22 3.32 -11.08
C VAL A 50 -1.79 1.94 -11.38
N ASP A 51 -1.36 1.34 -12.50
CA ASP A 51 -1.76 -0.01 -12.87
C ASP A 51 -1.33 -1.03 -11.79
N ALA A 52 -0.09 -1.03 -11.34
CA ALA A 52 0.39 -1.97 -10.32
C ALA A 52 -0.40 -1.84 -9.00
N LEU A 53 -0.72 -0.61 -8.58
CA LEU A 53 -1.45 -0.35 -7.34
C LEU A 53 -2.98 -0.40 -7.47
N ALA A 54 -3.54 -0.65 -8.67
CA ALA A 54 -5.00 -0.70 -8.87
C ALA A 54 -5.72 -1.70 -7.94
N PRO A 55 -5.20 -2.92 -7.67
CA PRO A 55 -5.83 -3.84 -6.71
C PRO A 55 -5.83 -3.31 -5.29
N MET A 56 -4.81 -2.56 -4.88
CA MET A 56 -4.81 -1.89 -3.58
C MET A 56 -6.00 -0.93 -3.47
N ALA A 57 -6.19 -0.03 -4.44
CA ALA A 57 -7.31 0.88 -4.46
C ALA A 57 -8.66 0.15 -4.38
N THR A 58 -8.78 -1.02 -5.06
CA THR A 58 -9.99 -1.84 -5.01
C THR A 58 -10.27 -2.40 -3.61
N TYR A 59 -9.25 -2.92 -2.94
CA TYR A 59 -9.43 -3.64 -1.68
C TYR A 59 -9.32 -2.75 -0.44
N GLU A 60 -8.66 -1.59 -0.54
CA GLU A 60 -8.55 -0.65 0.59
C GLU A 60 -9.72 0.33 0.67
N SER A 61 -10.30 0.68 -0.47
CA SER A 61 -11.26 1.79 -0.54
C SER A 61 -12.45 1.55 -1.45
N ASP A 62 -12.65 0.31 -1.93
CA ASP A 62 -13.71 -0.03 -2.91
C ASP A 62 -13.66 0.84 -4.17
N ASN A 63 -12.46 1.06 -4.70
CA ASN A 63 -12.20 1.96 -5.84
C ASN A 63 -12.63 3.42 -5.61
N ALA A 64 -12.48 3.93 -4.41
CA ALA A 64 -12.74 5.33 -4.12
C ALA A 64 -12.02 6.26 -5.13
N SER A 65 -12.64 7.38 -5.45
CA SER A 65 -12.00 8.43 -6.26
C SER A 65 -10.85 9.10 -5.51
N ALA A 66 -9.97 9.78 -6.24
CA ALA A 66 -8.83 10.48 -5.65
C ALA A 66 -9.24 11.56 -4.64
N GLY A 67 -10.42 12.16 -4.83
CA GLY A 67 -10.98 13.17 -3.93
C GLY A 67 -11.82 12.60 -2.79
N THR A 68 -11.99 11.28 -2.68
CA THR A 68 -12.81 10.69 -1.62
C THR A 68 -12.16 10.89 -0.26
N ILE A 69 -12.98 11.21 0.73
CA ILE A 69 -12.62 11.20 2.15
C ILE A 69 -13.31 9.99 2.76
N LEU A 70 -12.51 9.03 3.19
CA LEU A 70 -12.95 7.79 3.82
C LEU A 70 -13.21 8.03 5.31
N GLY A 71 -13.89 7.13 6.00
CA GLY A 71 -14.18 7.29 7.42
C GLY A 71 -12.95 7.28 8.32
N VAL A 72 -13.14 7.66 9.58
CA VAL A 72 -12.16 7.52 10.65
C VAL A 72 -12.21 6.10 11.18
N LEU A 73 -11.08 5.42 11.23
CA LEU A 73 -10.93 4.12 11.89
C LEU A 73 -10.50 4.33 13.35
N ASN A 74 -10.98 3.46 14.26
CA ASN A 74 -10.60 3.50 15.69
C ASN A 74 -9.19 2.90 15.95
N ASP A 75 -8.24 3.27 15.11
CA ASP A 75 -6.85 2.77 15.15
C ASP A 75 -5.82 3.87 15.42
N GLY A 76 -6.28 5.10 15.64
CA GLY A 76 -5.44 6.26 15.85
C GLY A 76 -4.86 6.87 14.57
N ALA A 77 -5.20 6.34 13.38
CA ALA A 77 -4.73 6.88 12.11
C ALA A 77 -5.42 8.19 11.70
N GLY A 78 -6.54 8.52 12.34
CA GLY A 78 -7.36 9.69 12.01
C GLY A 78 -8.18 9.48 10.73
N GLN A 79 -8.45 10.57 10.04
CA GLN A 79 -9.18 10.57 8.78
C GLN A 79 -8.35 9.91 7.67
N ASN A 80 -9.02 9.14 6.81
CA ASN A 80 -8.40 8.51 5.64
C ASN A 80 -8.82 9.21 4.35
N TYR A 81 -7.89 9.32 3.39
CA TYR A 81 -8.05 10.08 2.16
C TYR A 81 -7.65 9.27 0.93
N GLY A 82 -8.48 9.35 -0.11
CA GLY A 82 -8.21 8.79 -1.43
C GLY A 82 -8.16 7.26 -1.49
N PRO A 83 -7.92 6.73 -2.71
CA PRO A 83 -8.00 5.30 -2.97
C PRO A 83 -6.91 4.45 -2.30
N TYR A 84 -5.85 5.08 -1.83
CA TYR A 84 -4.73 4.40 -1.16
C TYR A 84 -4.69 4.65 0.36
N SER A 85 -5.81 5.12 0.94
CA SER A 85 -5.97 5.33 2.38
C SER A 85 -4.85 6.15 3.02
N LEU A 86 -4.54 7.31 2.46
CA LEU A 86 -3.62 8.26 3.09
C LEU A 86 -4.19 8.71 4.42
N THR A 87 -3.46 8.48 5.50
CA THR A 87 -3.94 8.72 6.87
C THR A 87 -3.51 10.07 7.41
N GLU A 88 -4.43 10.76 8.07
CA GLU A 88 -4.22 12.07 8.69
C GLU A 88 -2.95 12.10 9.56
N ASN A 89 -2.81 11.13 10.47
CA ASN A 89 -1.80 11.15 11.51
C ASN A 89 -0.45 10.53 11.09
N TYR A 90 -0.37 9.78 9.95
CA TYR A 90 0.85 9.05 9.61
C TYR A 90 1.41 9.37 8.22
N THR A 91 0.57 9.54 7.20
CA THR A 91 1.05 9.64 5.83
C THR A 91 0.74 10.97 5.15
N MET A 92 -0.30 11.68 5.61
CA MET A 92 -0.75 12.91 4.93
C MET A 92 0.29 14.01 4.98
N HIS A 93 1.01 14.19 6.09
CA HIS A 93 2.05 15.20 6.19
C HIS A 93 3.17 14.96 5.16
N ASP A 94 3.67 13.72 5.08
CA ASP A 94 4.69 13.34 4.11
C ASP A 94 4.19 13.48 2.67
N PHE A 95 2.89 13.19 2.43
CA PHE A 95 2.27 13.39 1.12
C PHE A 95 2.22 14.87 0.72
N LEU A 96 1.91 15.78 1.65
CA LEU A 96 1.95 17.22 1.37
C LEU A 96 3.37 17.69 1.03
N VAL A 97 4.40 17.19 1.71
CA VAL A 97 5.81 17.45 1.36
C VAL A 97 6.09 16.94 -0.06
N TYR A 98 5.70 15.71 -0.38
CA TYR A 98 5.84 15.17 -1.73
C TYR A 98 5.14 16.02 -2.79
N LEU A 99 3.90 16.47 -2.51
CA LEU A 99 3.16 17.36 -3.42
C LEU A 99 3.89 18.71 -3.63
N SER A 100 4.50 19.26 -2.59
CA SER A 100 5.23 20.56 -2.72
C SER A 100 6.38 20.48 -3.72
N GLU A 101 6.98 19.30 -3.87
CA GLU A 101 8.11 19.05 -4.77
C GLU A 101 7.67 18.61 -6.19
N LYS A 102 6.67 17.76 -6.29
CA LYS A 102 6.29 17.08 -7.54
C LYS A 102 5.02 17.62 -8.18
N TYR A 103 4.10 18.15 -7.39
CA TYR A 103 2.77 18.63 -7.82
C TYR A 103 2.41 19.95 -7.11
N PRO A 104 3.21 21.01 -7.28
CA PRO A 104 3.06 22.26 -6.52
C PRO A 104 1.68 22.91 -6.69
N GLU A 105 1.00 22.67 -7.82
CA GLU A 105 -0.35 23.16 -8.05
C GLU A 105 -1.40 22.53 -7.12
N PHE A 106 -1.23 21.26 -6.72
CA PHE A 106 -2.08 20.61 -5.72
C PHE A 106 -1.71 21.07 -4.31
N TYR A 107 -0.41 21.15 -4.02
CA TYR A 107 0.08 21.62 -2.74
C TYR A 107 -0.43 23.02 -2.41
N ALA A 108 -0.41 23.95 -3.37
CA ALA A 108 -0.86 25.32 -3.16
C ALA A 108 -2.33 25.42 -2.70
N ARG A 109 -3.15 24.42 -3.01
CA ARG A 109 -4.57 24.36 -2.61
C ARG A 109 -4.80 23.69 -1.26
N LEU A 110 -3.83 22.94 -0.74
CA LEU A 110 -3.94 22.13 0.49
C LEU A 110 -3.18 22.75 1.66
N GLN A 111 -3.23 24.10 1.80
CA GLN A 111 -2.49 24.83 2.85
C GLN A 111 -3.24 24.95 4.17
N SER A 112 -4.53 24.63 4.20
CA SER A 112 -5.33 24.62 5.43
C SER A 112 -4.92 23.46 6.34
N PRO A 113 -5.19 23.52 7.65
CA PRO A 113 -4.92 22.40 8.55
C PRO A 113 -5.58 21.11 8.06
N ILE A 114 -4.84 20.01 8.09
CA ILE A 114 -5.35 18.68 7.69
C ILE A 114 -6.64 18.40 8.48
N ASN A 115 -7.63 17.83 7.80
CA ASN A 115 -8.95 17.50 8.33
C ASN A 115 -9.82 18.71 8.73
N SER A 116 -9.43 19.96 8.41
CA SER A 116 -10.34 21.10 8.48
C SER A 116 -11.35 21.07 7.32
N ASP A 117 -12.46 21.78 7.48
CA ASP A 117 -13.48 21.88 6.42
C ASP A 117 -12.89 22.41 5.11
N ASP A 118 -12.02 23.41 5.18
CA ASP A 118 -11.35 23.98 4.01
C ASP A 118 -10.40 22.99 3.34
N PHE A 119 -9.62 22.24 4.13
CA PHE A 119 -8.74 21.19 3.59
C PHE A 119 -9.56 20.13 2.87
N ASN A 120 -10.62 19.67 3.52
CA ASN A 120 -11.48 18.61 3.01
C ASN A 120 -12.22 19.06 1.73
N ALA A 121 -12.72 20.29 1.69
CA ALA A 121 -13.35 20.87 0.49
C ALA A 121 -12.34 20.96 -0.68
N ASN A 122 -11.13 21.46 -0.43
CA ASN A 122 -10.08 21.56 -1.43
C ASN A 122 -9.62 20.18 -1.92
N TRP A 123 -9.48 19.19 -1.03
CA TRP A 123 -9.15 17.80 -1.38
C TRP A 123 -10.17 17.22 -2.36
N GLN A 124 -11.47 17.33 -2.03
CA GLN A 124 -12.55 16.86 -2.87
C GLN A 124 -12.62 17.60 -4.21
N GLN A 125 -12.38 18.89 -4.22
CA GLN A 125 -12.39 19.70 -5.44
C GLN A 125 -11.21 19.33 -6.36
N ILE A 126 -9.98 19.15 -5.83
CA ILE A 126 -8.84 18.67 -6.61
C ILE A 126 -9.16 17.33 -7.24
N GLY A 127 -9.69 16.39 -6.46
CA GLY A 127 -10.07 15.07 -6.96
C GLY A 127 -11.12 15.12 -8.06
N SER A 128 -12.14 15.98 -7.95
CA SER A 128 -13.16 16.10 -8.97
C SER A 128 -12.68 16.76 -10.26
N GLU A 129 -11.79 17.74 -10.16
CA GLU A 129 -11.25 18.48 -11.31
C GLU A 129 -10.10 17.77 -12.00
N ASN A 130 -9.33 16.96 -11.27
CA ASN A 130 -8.05 16.38 -11.71
C ASN A 130 -7.91 14.90 -11.33
N GLU A 131 -8.98 14.11 -11.37
CA GLU A 131 -9.06 12.74 -10.87
C GLU A 131 -7.83 11.88 -11.25
N SER A 132 -7.52 11.78 -12.54
CA SER A 132 -6.41 10.94 -13.01
C SER A 132 -5.05 11.40 -12.49
N LYS A 133 -4.77 12.71 -12.55
CA LYS A 133 -3.48 13.28 -12.14
C LYS A 133 -3.32 13.24 -10.62
N PHE A 134 -4.40 13.47 -9.88
CA PHE A 134 -4.36 13.43 -8.42
C PHE A 134 -4.27 11.99 -7.89
N LYS A 135 -4.93 11.02 -8.55
CA LYS A 135 -4.76 9.60 -8.28
C LYS A 135 -3.32 9.13 -8.57
N GLN A 136 -2.75 9.60 -9.67
CA GLN A 136 -1.34 9.33 -10.01
C GLN A 136 -0.40 9.85 -8.93
N ALA A 137 -0.57 11.10 -8.47
CA ALA A 137 0.26 11.67 -7.41
C ALA A 137 0.21 10.84 -6.12
N GLN A 138 -0.97 10.38 -5.73
CA GLN A 138 -1.16 9.51 -4.56
C GLN A 138 -0.50 8.14 -4.76
N ALA A 139 -0.66 7.53 -5.93
CA ALA A 139 -0.05 6.25 -6.27
C ALA A 139 1.49 6.33 -6.24
N GLU A 140 2.05 7.33 -6.89
CA GLU A 140 3.51 7.55 -6.92
C GLU A 140 4.08 7.77 -5.53
N PHE A 141 3.40 8.54 -4.69
CA PHE A 141 3.81 8.73 -3.30
C PHE A 141 3.87 7.42 -2.53
N ILE A 142 2.80 6.62 -2.55
CA ILE A 142 2.76 5.32 -1.87
C ILE A 142 3.83 4.38 -2.45
N PHE A 143 3.99 4.34 -3.75
CA PHE A 143 4.96 3.50 -4.42
C PHE A 143 6.39 3.85 -3.97
N ASN A 144 6.77 5.12 -4.06
CA ASN A 144 8.12 5.56 -3.71
C ASN A 144 8.40 5.48 -2.21
N ARG A 145 7.43 5.81 -1.37
CA ARG A 145 7.59 5.81 0.09
C ARG A 145 7.62 4.41 0.70
N THR A 146 6.83 3.49 0.15
CA THR A 146 6.57 2.20 0.80
C THR A 146 7.06 1.02 -0.03
N ILE A 147 6.79 1.01 -1.33
CA ILE A 147 7.00 -0.17 -2.17
C ILE A 147 8.45 -0.25 -2.67
N VAL A 148 9.00 0.84 -3.17
CA VAL A 148 10.40 0.89 -3.66
C VAL A 148 11.40 0.48 -2.58
N PRO A 149 11.35 0.99 -1.33
CA PRO A 149 12.25 0.53 -0.27
C PRO A 149 12.14 -0.97 0.02
N ALA A 150 10.91 -1.52 -0.03
CA ALA A 150 10.70 -2.95 0.19
C ALA A 150 11.23 -3.80 -0.98
N ILE A 151 11.10 -3.35 -2.23
CA ILE A 151 11.70 -4.00 -3.41
C ILE A 151 13.23 -3.93 -3.32
N THR A 152 13.79 -2.77 -2.95
CA THR A 152 15.24 -2.61 -2.77
C THR A 152 15.77 -3.58 -1.71
N LYS A 153 15.04 -3.74 -0.61
CA LYS A 153 15.38 -4.73 0.40
C LYS A 153 15.29 -6.17 -0.15
N LEU A 154 14.23 -6.50 -0.90
CA LEU A 154 14.09 -7.81 -1.53
C LEU A 154 15.25 -8.10 -2.48
N LYS A 155 15.61 -7.14 -3.33
CA LYS A 155 16.76 -7.22 -4.23
C LYS A 155 18.07 -7.49 -3.47
N THR A 156 18.28 -6.77 -2.37
CA THR A 156 19.46 -6.97 -1.53
C THR A 156 19.51 -8.38 -0.93
N ASP A 157 18.36 -8.89 -0.48
CA ASP A 157 18.27 -10.17 0.22
C ASP A 157 18.26 -11.40 -0.70
N THR A 158 17.78 -11.26 -1.95
CA THR A 158 17.50 -12.40 -2.87
C THR A 158 18.06 -12.21 -4.29
N GLY A 159 18.47 -11.02 -4.66
CA GLY A 159 18.85 -10.66 -6.04
C GLY A 159 17.68 -10.31 -6.95
N VAL A 160 16.41 -10.53 -6.54
CA VAL A 160 15.22 -10.24 -7.35
C VAL A 160 14.85 -8.77 -7.29
N ASP A 161 14.82 -8.11 -8.44
CA ASP A 161 14.38 -6.72 -8.62
C ASP A 161 13.06 -6.69 -9.40
N LEU A 162 11.93 -6.65 -8.70
CA LEU A 162 10.59 -6.69 -9.30
C LEU A 162 10.30 -5.53 -10.26
N ILE A 163 11.15 -4.50 -10.30
CA ILE A 163 10.95 -3.29 -11.11
C ILE A 163 12.05 -3.05 -12.13
N ASP A 164 12.84 -4.05 -12.46
CA ASP A 164 13.89 -3.99 -13.50
C ASP A 164 13.35 -4.06 -14.95
N GLY A 165 12.05 -4.22 -15.11
CA GLY A 165 11.38 -4.34 -16.40
C GLY A 165 11.20 -5.76 -16.90
N THR A 166 11.62 -6.77 -16.16
CA THR A 166 11.48 -8.20 -16.52
C THR A 166 10.25 -8.85 -15.90
N HIS A 167 9.71 -8.26 -14.83
CA HIS A 167 8.56 -8.78 -14.10
C HIS A 167 7.24 -8.13 -14.51
N SER A 168 6.16 -8.87 -14.33
CA SER A 168 4.80 -8.41 -14.67
C SER A 168 4.27 -7.38 -13.68
N ILE A 169 3.37 -6.53 -14.15
CA ILE A 169 2.60 -5.61 -13.30
C ILE A 169 1.85 -6.40 -12.20
N GLY A 170 1.43 -7.64 -12.48
CA GLY A 170 0.79 -8.51 -11.50
C GLY A 170 1.71 -8.91 -10.35
N ALA A 171 2.97 -9.27 -10.63
CA ALA A 171 3.95 -9.60 -9.60
C ALA A 171 4.23 -8.39 -8.69
N VAL A 172 4.46 -7.22 -9.29
CA VAL A 172 4.63 -5.96 -8.55
C VAL A 172 3.39 -5.62 -7.73
N GLY A 173 2.19 -5.77 -8.31
CA GLY A 173 0.92 -5.46 -7.64
C GLY A 173 0.63 -6.36 -6.44
N MET A 174 0.87 -7.68 -6.56
CA MET A 174 0.72 -8.60 -5.43
C MET A 174 1.70 -8.29 -4.32
N PHE A 175 2.98 -8.09 -4.66
CA PHE A 175 4.00 -7.67 -3.69
C PHE A 175 3.60 -6.37 -2.98
N ALA A 176 3.23 -5.34 -3.74
CA ALA A 176 2.82 -4.04 -3.21
C ALA A 176 1.64 -4.15 -2.24
N SER A 177 0.63 -4.95 -2.60
CA SER A 177 -0.54 -5.18 -1.74
C SER A 177 -0.15 -5.83 -0.40
N LEU A 178 0.75 -6.81 -0.41
CA LEU A 178 1.21 -7.45 0.82
C LEU A 178 2.01 -6.51 1.71
N ILE A 179 2.94 -5.75 1.11
CA ILE A 179 3.78 -4.79 1.85
C ILE A 179 2.93 -3.66 2.42
N HIS A 180 1.99 -3.12 1.64
CA HIS A 180 1.12 -2.05 2.12
C HIS A 180 0.24 -2.48 3.30
N ASN A 181 -0.33 -3.68 3.23
CA ASN A 181 -1.27 -4.18 4.24
C ASN A 181 -0.60 -4.82 5.46
N GLY A 182 0.51 -5.48 5.27
CA GLY A 182 1.18 -6.28 6.30
C GLY A 182 2.58 -5.80 6.66
N GLY A 183 3.10 -4.78 5.97
CA GLY A 183 4.50 -4.39 6.12
C GLY A 183 5.40 -5.60 5.89
N TYR A 184 6.29 -5.88 6.83
CA TYR A 184 7.21 -7.03 6.76
C TYR A 184 6.68 -8.31 7.43
N LEU A 185 5.41 -8.37 7.81
CA LEU A 185 4.82 -9.55 8.47
C LEU A 185 5.01 -10.83 7.64
N TRP A 186 4.85 -10.72 6.31
CA TRP A 186 4.96 -11.84 5.38
C TRP A 186 6.32 -11.91 4.67
N TYR A 187 7.29 -11.11 5.10
CA TYR A 187 8.52 -10.90 4.35
C TYR A 187 9.36 -12.18 4.19
N ASN A 188 9.39 -13.05 5.19
CA ASN A 188 10.12 -14.34 5.07
C ASN A 188 9.51 -15.22 3.97
N GLN A 189 8.18 -15.25 3.84
CA GLN A 189 7.52 -15.98 2.76
C GLN A 189 7.77 -15.35 1.40
N ILE A 190 7.77 -14.02 1.35
CA ILE A 190 8.10 -13.28 0.13
C ILE A 190 9.53 -13.59 -0.33
N LYS A 191 10.50 -13.67 0.58
CA LYS A 191 11.88 -14.07 0.26
C LYS A 191 11.96 -15.47 -0.32
N LEU A 192 11.32 -16.45 0.31
CA LEU A 192 11.32 -17.84 -0.20
C LEU A 192 10.74 -17.92 -1.62
N ALA A 193 9.66 -17.20 -1.87
CA ALA A 193 9.04 -17.12 -3.19
C ALA A 193 9.94 -16.39 -4.20
N ALA A 194 10.69 -15.37 -3.78
CA ALA A 194 11.64 -14.66 -4.64
C ALA A 194 12.86 -15.51 -4.97
N ASP A 195 13.36 -16.33 -4.05
CA ASP A 195 14.44 -17.29 -4.33
C ASP A 195 14.00 -18.30 -5.40
N GLU A 196 12.73 -18.76 -5.39
CA GLU A 196 12.17 -19.61 -6.44
C GLU A 196 11.98 -18.84 -7.75
N LEU A 197 11.48 -17.58 -7.69
CA LEU A 197 11.30 -16.72 -8.86
C LEU A 197 12.63 -16.51 -9.60
N ASN A 198 13.72 -16.30 -8.89
CA ASN A 198 15.06 -16.13 -9.45
C ASN A 198 15.52 -17.36 -10.25
N GLN A 199 15.04 -18.55 -9.91
CA GLN A 199 15.34 -19.81 -10.61
C GLN A 199 14.39 -20.10 -11.76
N THR A 200 13.11 -19.78 -11.59
CA THR A 200 12.04 -20.18 -12.53
C THR A 200 11.64 -19.10 -13.50
N HIS A 201 11.85 -17.82 -13.14
CA HIS A 201 11.35 -16.64 -13.86
C HIS A 201 9.82 -16.69 -14.11
N ASP A 202 9.06 -17.30 -13.19
CA ASP A 202 7.61 -17.51 -13.29
C ASP A 202 6.87 -16.61 -12.30
N ASP A 203 6.47 -15.44 -12.77
CA ASP A 203 5.70 -14.46 -11.99
C ASP A 203 4.38 -15.03 -11.45
N ASN A 204 3.74 -15.96 -12.18
CA ASN A 204 2.48 -16.56 -11.72
C ASN A 204 2.69 -17.45 -10.51
N LYS A 205 3.79 -18.19 -10.48
CA LYS A 205 4.18 -18.95 -9.28
C LYS A 205 4.51 -18.04 -8.11
N PHE A 206 5.24 -16.96 -8.36
CA PHE A 206 5.54 -15.97 -7.33
C PHE A 206 4.25 -15.37 -6.74
N ILE A 207 3.30 -14.93 -7.59
CA ILE A 207 2.02 -14.39 -7.17
C ILE A 207 1.25 -15.40 -6.29
N GLU A 208 1.15 -16.67 -6.72
CA GLU A 208 0.49 -17.73 -5.95
C GLU A 208 1.22 -18.01 -4.64
N ALA A 209 2.54 -18.08 -4.66
CA ALA A 209 3.34 -18.39 -3.48
C ALA A 209 3.18 -17.34 -2.37
N ILE A 210 3.11 -16.06 -2.71
CA ILE A 210 2.98 -14.99 -1.70
C ILE A 210 1.51 -14.69 -1.36
N GLY A 211 0.63 -14.54 -2.33
CA GLY A 211 -0.79 -14.25 -2.12
C GLY A 211 -1.56 -15.46 -1.60
N GLY A 212 -1.30 -16.63 -2.17
CA GLY A 212 -1.86 -17.90 -1.74
C GLY A 212 -1.46 -18.27 -0.32
N TYR A 213 -0.20 -18.02 0.06
CA TYR A 213 0.24 -18.25 1.44
C TYR A 213 -0.58 -17.43 2.44
N VAL A 214 -0.80 -16.13 2.20
CA VAL A 214 -1.61 -15.30 3.09
C VAL A 214 -3.06 -15.76 3.11
N ARG A 215 -3.63 -16.10 1.95
CA ARG A 215 -4.98 -16.68 1.83
C ARG A 215 -5.17 -17.89 2.74
N ASP A 216 -4.20 -18.78 2.76
CA ASP A 216 -4.32 -20.08 3.40
C ASP A 216 -3.86 -20.10 4.86
N ASN A 217 -3.02 -19.17 5.28
CA ASN A 217 -2.42 -19.14 6.62
C ASN A 217 -2.89 -18.00 7.52
N TYR A 218 -3.67 -17.03 7.03
CA TYR A 218 -4.20 -15.98 7.90
C TYR A 218 -5.31 -16.53 8.81
N SER A 219 -5.14 -16.39 10.13
CA SER A 219 -6.03 -16.97 11.16
C SER A 219 -6.66 -15.95 12.11
N GLY A 220 -6.70 -14.67 11.76
CA GLY A 220 -7.29 -13.61 12.60
C GLY A 220 -8.82 -13.50 12.45
N ASN A 221 -9.40 -12.57 13.18
CA ASN A 221 -10.85 -12.29 13.19
C ASN A 221 -11.45 -11.98 11.80
N TYR A 222 -10.61 -11.54 10.86
CA TYR A 222 -10.98 -11.21 9.48
C TYR A 222 -10.62 -12.31 8.48
N ALA A 223 -10.31 -13.54 8.95
CA ALA A 223 -9.80 -14.63 8.11
C ALA A 223 -10.67 -14.90 6.88
N HIS A 224 -12.00 -14.88 7.03
CA HIS A 224 -12.90 -15.09 5.90
C HIS A 224 -12.79 -13.97 4.85
N GLY A 225 -12.74 -12.72 5.27
CA GLY A 225 -12.58 -11.55 4.37
C GLY A 225 -11.22 -11.57 3.67
N ILE A 226 -10.16 -11.85 4.42
CA ILE A 226 -8.78 -11.96 3.90
C ILE A 226 -8.68 -13.12 2.88
N LYS A 227 -9.23 -14.30 3.19
CA LYS A 227 -9.26 -15.44 2.27
C LYS A 227 -9.97 -15.08 0.96
N ASN A 228 -11.15 -14.48 1.04
CA ASN A 228 -11.91 -14.07 -0.14
C ASN A 228 -11.16 -13.01 -0.97
N ARG A 229 -10.55 -12.02 -0.31
CA ARG A 229 -9.72 -11.01 -0.95
C ARG A 229 -8.59 -11.65 -1.75
N TYR A 230 -7.71 -12.42 -1.10
CA TYR A 230 -6.53 -12.97 -1.75
C TYR A 230 -6.87 -14.07 -2.77
N THR A 231 -7.96 -14.81 -2.61
CA THR A 231 -8.45 -15.71 -3.67
C THR A 231 -8.73 -14.93 -4.97
N LYS A 232 -9.42 -13.81 -4.88
CA LYS A 232 -9.75 -12.98 -6.05
C LYS A 232 -8.52 -12.25 -6.58
N GLN A 233 -7.71 -11.71 -5.69
CA GLN A 233 -6.54 -10.91 -6.05
C GLN A 233 -5.47 -11.76 -6.75
N VAL A 234 -5.16 -12.94 -6.27
CA VAL A 234 -4.23 -13.87 -6.93
C VAL A 234 -4.66 -14.13 -8.37
N LEU A 235 -5.92 -14.53 -8.59
CA LEU A 235 -6.45 -14.78 -9.94
C LEU A 235 -6.45 -13.54 -10.83
N TYR A 236 -6.64 -12.36 -10.26
CA TYR A 236 -6.59 -11.11 -10.98
C TYR A 236 -5.17 -10.77 -11.39
N GLU A 237 -4.20 -10.84 -10.46
CA GLU A 237 -2.81 -10.49 -10.72
C GLU A 237 -2.14 -11.46 -11.70
N GLN A 238 -2.46 -12.76 -11.65
CA GLN A 238 -1.95 -13.75 -12.60
C GLN A 238 -2.35 -13.48 -14.05
N LYS A 239 -3.43 -12.72 -14.27
CA LYS A 239 -3.85 -12.30 -15.62
C LYS A 239 -3.14 -11.03 -16.12
N ARG A 240 -2.41 -10.34 -15.26
CA ARG A 240 -1.77 -9.05 -15.55
C ARG A 240 -0.32 -9.26 -15.97
N THR A 241 -0.13 -9.90 -17.13
CA THR A 241 1.17 -10.34 -17.67
C THR A 241 1.99 -9.22 -18.34
N LYS A 242 1.42 -8.01 -18.49
CA LYS A 242 2.16 -6.85 -19.01
C LYS A 242 3.35 -6.55 -18.09
N LEU A 243 4.53 -6.38 -18.66
CA LEU A 243 5.73 -6.06 -17.88
C LEU A 243 5.60 -4.68 -17.22
N PHE A 244 6.13 -4.57 -16.02
CA PHE A 244 6.29 -3.31 -15.33
C PHE A 244 7.41 -2.52 -16.03
N LYS A 245 7.06 -1.38 -16.64
CA LYS A 245 8.02 -0.61 -17.43
C LYS A 245 8.57 0.57 -16.65
N ASN A 246 9.89 0.68 -16.69
CA ASN A 246 10.61 1.90 -16.42
C ASN A 246 10.57 2.79 -17.67
N ASN A 247 10.28 4.06 -17.51
CA ASN A 247 10.43 5.05 -18.61
C ASN A 247 11.78 5.74 -18.49
#